data_80ed3276639bbf453c5355516fcff39e
#
_entry.id   80ed3276639bbf453c5355516fcff39e
#
_cell.length_a   1.000
_cell.length_b   1.000
_cell.length_c   1.000
_cell.angle_alpha   90.00
_cell.angle_beta   90.00
_cell.angle_gamma   90.00
#
_symmetry.space_group_name_H-M   'P 1'
#
loop_
_entity.id
_entity.type
_entity.pdbx_description
1 polymer ?
#
loop_
_entity_poly.entity_id
_entity_poly.type
_entity_poly.pdbx_seq_one_letter_code
_entity_poly.pdbx_strand_id
1 'polypeptide(L)'
;MRDLGILRTLQNALVQRSGPLQSVAARSGPRTILESFSGAWQQNVEVQTADVLAFPTVYRCISLIASDVAKLRVKLVQRDEDGIWSETTSPAYSPVLRKPNLYQTRIQFFECWMISKLIRGNAYVLKQRDGRGVVTRLHVLDPDRVEPLISKAGNLFYRLKTDELVGLPDEVIVPGREIIHDRMNPLYHPLVGVSPIYAAGLAAVQGRRIQEESATFFANGAKPGGVLTSDSEIDAADAKQIKADWKTMFSGKNAGNVAVLADGLKYQEIQITAHDSQLIEQLKWSSETVCSVFGVPSYKVGVGTPPSHDNVEAMDTQYYAQCLQTHFEHIELLLDEGLAMPEGLGTEFDLDDLLRLDSKSQMEVLDKAKGKMTVNEQRKRLGLRPVDGGDTVYLQEQDHSLAALAKRDAREDPFAKGAAPPAPEPANDNTDDEAEAQAKAALEAITKGFA
;
A
#
# COMPACT_ATOMS: atom_id res chain seq x y z
N MET A 1 16.62 17.65 -24.69
CA MET A 1 15.86 18.12 -25.88
C MET A 1 16.01 17.23 -27.12
N ARG A 2 17.14 16.53 -27.35
CA ARG A 2 17.31 15.65 -28.54
C ARG A 2 16.48 14.36 -28.51
N ASP A 3 16.22 13.81 -27.32
CA ASP A 3 15.52 12.52 -27.18
C ASP A 3 14.01 12.58 -27.46
N LEU A 4 13.38 13.73 -27.22
CA LEU A 4 11.97 13.96 -27.56
C LEU A 4 11.72 14.02 -29.10
N GLY A 5 12.73 14.40 -29.89
CA GLY A 5 12.64 14.44 -31.35
C GLY A 5 12.55 13.04 -31.98
N ILE A 6 13.27 12.07 -31.44
CA ILE A 6 13.26 10.67 -31.94
C ILE A 6 11.93 10.00 -31.60
N LEU A 7 11.40 10.22 -30.41
CA LEU A 7 10.07 9.76 -30.01
C LEU A 7 8.99 10.33 -30.97
N ARG A 8 9.05 11.62 -31.26
CA ARG A 8 8.09 12.29 -32.16
C ARG A 8 8.12 11.72 -33.62
N THR A 9 9.29 11.38 -34.11
CA THR A 9 9.45 10.85 -35.49
C THR A 9 8.96 9.40 -35.61
N LEU A 10 9.28 8.56 -34.61
CA LEU A 10 8.79 7.18 -34.55
C LEU A 10 7.27 7.11 -34.25
N GLN A 11 6.76 8.04 -33.49
CA GLN A 11 5.34 8.17 -33.15
C GLN A 11 4.50 8.52 -34.37
N ASN A 12 4.89 9.52 -35.12
CA ASN A 12 4.17 9.93 -36.33
C ASN A 12 4.13 8.83 -37.39
N ALA A 13 5.20 8.05 -37.54
CA ALA A 13 5.26 6.93 -38.47
C ALA A 13 4.36 5.75 -38.05
N LEU A 14 4.22 5.49 -36.78
CA LEU A 14 3.35 4.42 -36.23
C LEU A 14 1.87 4.82 -36.25
N VAL A 15 1.55 6.07 -35.90
CA VAL A 15 0.17 6.59 -35.93
C VAL A 15 -0.35 6.69 -37.35
N GLN A 16 0.47 7.12 -38.33
CA GLN A 16 0.08 7.16 -39.72
C GLN A 16 -0.19 5.79 -40.36
N ARG A 17 0.46 4.72 -39.86
CA ARG A 17 0.23 3.34 -40.32
C ARG A 17 -0.99 2.68 -39.68
N SER A 18 -1.48 3.17 -38.54
CA SER A 18 -2.57 2.52 -37.76
C SER A 18 -3.97 2.93 -38.22
N GLY A 19 -4.12 3.91 -39.11
CA GLY A 19 -5.43 4.44 -39.54
C GLY A 19 -6.13 5.27 -38.48
N PRO A 20 -7.41 5.63 -38.66
CA PRO A 20 -8.12 6.48 -37.70
C PRO A 20 -8.29 5.81 -36.33
N LEU A 21 -7.86 6.52 -35.29
CA LEU A 21 -7.95 6.10 -33.91
C LEU A 21 -9.34 6.43 -33.37
N GLN A 22 -9.87 5.55 -32.52
CA GLN A 22 -11.15 5.74 -31.83
C GLN A 22 -10.92 5.76 -30.33
N SER A 23 -11.57 6.71 -29.64
CA SER A 23 -11.61 6.72 -28.17
C SER A 23 -12.36 5.50 -27.65
N VAL A 24 -11.82 4.87 -26.61
CA VAL A 24 -12.48 3.78 -25.91
C VAL A 24 -13.81 4.26 -25.27
N ALA A 25 -13.82 5.49 -24.82
CA ALA A 25 -15.00 6.15 -24.28
C ALA A 25 -16.13 6.23 -25.31
N ALA A 26 -15.84 6.48 -26.58
CA ALA A 26 -16.85 6.57 -27.64
C ALA A 26 -17.51 5.22 -28.03
N ARG A 27 -16.87 4.08 -27.71
CA ARG A 27 -17.38 2.75 -28.02
C ARG A 27 -18.39 2.21 -27.01
N SER A 28 -18.37 2.70 -25.80
CA SER A 28 -19.23 2.20 -24.72
C SER A 28 -20.58 2.92 -24.62
N GLY A 29 -20.86 3.89 -25.48
CA GLY A 29 -22.13 4.64 -25.54
C GLY A 29 -22.26 5.72 -24.46
N PRO A 30 -23.37 6.48 -24.42
CA PRO A 30 -23.56 7.62 -23.52
C PRO A 30 -23.64 7.25 -22.02
N ARG A 31 -23.61 5.96 -21.69
CA ARG A 31 -23.57 5.46 -20.30
C ARG A 31 -22.15 5.15 -19.82
N THR A 32 -21.19 5.68 -20.47
CA THR A 32 -19.77 5.40 -20.23
C THR A 32 -19.31 6.02 -18.94
N ILE A 33 -18.39 5.45 -18.38
CA ILE A 33 -17.40 5.69 -17.33
C ILE A 33 -17.28 7.16 -16.84
N LEU A 34 -17.57 8.17 -17.66
CA LEU A 34 -17.78 9.55 -17.22
C LEU A 34 -18.94 9.65 -16.22
N GLU A 35 -19.95 8.80 -16.32
CA GLU A 35 -21.07 8.73 -15.37
C GLU A 35 -20.70 7.97 -14.09
N SER A 36 -19.60 7.21 -14.05
CA SER A 36 -19.15 6.50 -12.87
C SER A 36 -18.78 7.41 -11.71
N PHE A 37 -18.51 8.68 -11.98
CA PHE A 37 -18.26 9.69 -10.97
C PHE A 37 -19.49 10.50 -10.59
N SER A 38 -20.54 10.48 -11.41
CA SER A 38 -21.75 11.24 -11.12
C SER A 38 -22.71 10.56 -10.16
N GLY A 39 -22.55 9.26 -9.89
CA GLY A 39 -23.46 8.49 -9.03
C GLY A 39 -24.91 8.46 -9.54
N ALA A 40 -25.16 8.97 -10.73
CA ALA A 40 -26.47 9.19 -11.33
C ALA A 40 -27.30 7.90 -11.44
N TRP A 41 -26.65 6.76 -11.59
CA TRP A 41 -27.31 5.47 -11.71
C TRP A 41 -27.98 5.01 -10.40
N GLN A 42 -27.49 5.45 -9.24
CA GLN A 42 -28.03 5.00 -7.96
C GLN A 42 -29.32 5.71 -7.55
N GLN A 43 -29.52 6.97 -7.86
CA GLN A 43 -30.76 7.69 -7.54
C GLN A 43 -30.92 9.05 -8.27
N ASN A 44 -30.35 9.28 -9.43
CA ASN A 44 -30.22 10.59 -10.07
C ASN A 44 -29.57 11.68 -9.18
N VAL A 45 -28.71 11.27 -8.27
CA VAL A 45 -27.92 12.18 -7.43
C VAL A 45 -26.57 12.36 -8.09
N GLU A 46 -26.29 13.56 -8.53
CA GLU A 46 -24.98 13.94 -9.06
C GLU A 46 -23.98 14.03 -7.90
N VAL A 47 -22.99 13.13 -7.89
CA VAL A 47 -21.95 13.06 -6.87
C VAL A 47 -20.62 13.50 -7.48
N GLN A 48 -20.10 14.64 -7.05
CA GLN A 48 -18.79 15.09 -7.51
C GLN A 48 -17.67 14.41 -6.73
N THR A 49 -16.60 14.04 -7.39
CA THR A 49 -15.42 13.41 -6.76
C THR A 49 -14.86 14.26 -5.61
N ALA A 50 -14.84 15.59 -5.77
CA ALA A 50 -14.40 16.51 -4.73
C ALA A 50 -15.23 16.40 -3.44
N ASP A 51 -16.55 16.22 -3.58
CA ASP A 51 -17.46 16.06 -2.44
C ASP A 51 -17.22 14.74 -1.69
N VAL A 52 -16.94 13.67 -2.42
CA VAL A 52 -16.63 12.37 -1.83
C VAL A 52 -15.28 12.39 -1.12
N LEU A 53 -14.27 12.99 -1.72
CA LEU A 53 -12.93 13.13 -1.13
C LEU A 53 -12.92 14.05 0.10
N ALA A 54 -13.87 14.96 0.23
CA ALA A 54 -14.02 15.80 1.42
C ALA A 54 -14.55 15.02 2.65
N PHE A 55 -15.06 13.80 2.47
CA PHE A 55 -15.44 12.96 3.60
C PHE A 55 -14.19 12.32 4.23
N PRO A 56 -13.91 12.58 5.52
CA PRO A 56 -12.64 12.19 6.14
C PRO A 56 -12.30 10.70 6.05
N THR A 57 -13.31 9.83 6.12
CA THR A 57 -13.14 8.38 6.05
C THR A 57 -12.64 7.95 4.66
N VAL A 58 -13.16 8.54 3.57
CA VAL A 58 -12.68 8.28 2.21
C VAL A 58 -11.22 8.70 2.05
N TYR A 59 -10.93 9.93 2.46
CA TYR A 59 -9.56 10.45 2.42
C TYR A 59 -8.60 9.54 3.18
N ARG A 60 -9.00 9.10 4.39
CA ARG A 60 -8.16 8.24 5.22
C ARG A 60 -7.97 6.85 4.63
N CYS A 61 -8.99 6.22 4.06
CA CYS A 61 -8.87 4.93 3.37
C CYS A 61 -7.88 5.02 2.21
N ILE A 62 -8.02 6.03 1.34
CA ILE A 62 -7.13 6.23 0.20
C ILE A 62 -5.69 6.46 0.66
N SER A 63 -5.48 7.38 1.61
CA SER A 63 -4.14 7.70 2.10
C SER A 63 -3.49 6.53 2.83
N LEU A 64 -4.25 5.71 3.55
CA LEU A 64 -3.74 4.53 4.24
C LEU A 64 -3.25 3.47 3.24
N ILE A 65 -4.09 3.09 2.27
CA ILE A 65 -3.71 2.11 1.24
C ILE A 65 -2.51 2.61 0.45
N ALA A 66 -2.53 3.87 0.00
CA ALA A 66 -1.45 4.45 -0.77
C ALA A 66 -0.13 4.47 0.01
N SER A 67 -0.16 4.87 1.28
CA SER A 67 1.01 4.89 2.16
C SER A 67 1.52 3.48 2.47
N ASP A 68 0.62 2.51 2.72
CA ASP A 68 1.02 1.13 3.03
C ASP A 68 1.69 0.46 1.84
N VAL A 69 1.26 0.74 0.60
CA VAL A 69 1.94 0.27 -0.61
C VAL A 69 3.25 1.01 -0.84
N ALA A 70 3.24 2.34 -0.75
CA ALA A 70 4.38 3.16 -1.13
C ALA A 70 5.59 3.06 -0.18
N LYS A 71 5.36 2.78 1.11
CA LYS A 71 6.45 2.65 2.09
C LYS A 71 7.37 1.45 1.81
N LEU A 72 6.85 0.41 1.17
CA LEU A 72 7.62 -0.79 0.89
C LEU A 72 8.64 -0.58 -0.23
N ARG A 73 9.77 -1.26 -0.12
CA ARG A 73 10.82 -1.23 -1.13
C ARG A 73 10.52 -2.23 -2.24
N VAL A 74 10.62 -1.81 -3.50
CA VAL A 74 10.60 -2.72 -4.64
C VAL A 74 12.02 -3.23 -4.86
N LYS A 75 12.20 -4.55 -4.78
CA LYS A 75 13.43 -5.27 -5.06
C LYS A 75 13.43 -5.75 -6.50
N LEU A 76 14.59 -5.81 -7.12
CA LEU A 76 14.80 -6.59 -8.32
C LEU A 76 15.23 -7.99 -7.90
N VAL A 77 14.53 -9.01 -8.39
CA VAL A 77 14.79 -10.41 -8.04
C VAL A 77 15.12 -11.22 -9.28
N GLN A 78 15.99 -12.19 -9.12
CA GLN A 78 16.40 -13.12 -10.17
C GLN A 78 16.20 -14.55 -9.69
N ARG A 79 15.62 -15.36 -10.57
CA ARG A 79 15.44 -16.79 -10.34
C ARG A 79 16.75 -17.52 -10.66
N ASP A 80 17.23 -18.35 -9.73
CA ASP A 80 18.39 -19.21 -9.93
C ASP A 80 18.01 -20.54 -10.62
N GLU A 81 19.01 -21.42 -10.83
CA GLU A 81 18.82 -22.73 -11.46
C GLU A 81 17.94 -23.68 -10.62
N ASP A 82 17.93 -23.50 -9.31
CA ASP A 82 17.10 -24.28 -8.38
C ASP A 82 15.67 -23.74 -8.28
N GLY A 83 15.35 -22.65 -8.96
CA GLY A 83 14.03 -22.02 -8.98
C GLY A 83 13.79 -21.06 -7.83
N ILE A 84 14.81 -20.71 -7.06
CA ILE A 84 14.74 -19.81 -5.91
C ILE A 84 14.92 -18.36 -6.38
N TRP A 85 14.03 -17.47 -5.95
CA TRP A 85 14.15 -16.05 -6.22
C TRP A 85 15.07 -15.37 -5.20
N SER A 86 16.06 -14.63 -5.68
CA SER A 86 17.02 -13.91 -4.85
C SER A 86 17.16 -12.47 -5.31
N GLU A 87 17.40 -11.54 -4.36
CA GLU A 87 17.61 -10.13 -4.67
C GLU A 87 18.86 -9.93 -5.52
N THR A 88 18.73 -9.20 -6.61
CA THR A 88 19.80 -8.90 -7.56
C THR A 88 19.84 -7.41 -7.93
N THR A 89 20.84 -7.00 -8.69
CA THR A 89 20.97 -5.63 -9.21
C THR A 89 21.27 -5.64 -10.70
N SER A 90 20.64 -4.70 -11.43
CA SER A 90 20.89 -4.52 -12.86
C SER A 90 21.03 -3.03 -13.18
N PRO A 91 22.04 -2.62 -13.97
CA PRO A 91 22.20 -1.25 -14.40
C PRO A 91 21.02 -0.71 -15.23
N ALA A 92 20.26 -1.60 -15.89
CA ALA A 92 19.12 -1.24 -16.71
C ALA A 92 17.84 -0.98 -15.87
N TYR A 93 17.63 -1.68 -14.76
CA TYR A 93 16.37 -1.66 -14.00
C TYR A 93 16.50 -1.06 -12.62
N SER A 94 17.57 -1.40 -11.85
CA SER A 94 17.69 -0.98 -10.44
C SER A 94 17.67 0.55 -10.23
N PRO A 95 18.25 1.39 -11.12
CA PRO A 95 18.22 2.84 -10.93
C PRO A 95 16.81 3.42 -10.97
N VAL A 96 15.97 2.98 -11.92
CA VAL A 96 14.61 3.51 -12.09
C VAL A 96 13.66 2.99 -10.99
N LEU A 97 13.87 1.77 -10.48
CA LEU A 97 13.12 1.24 -9.35
C LEU A 97 13.44 2.00 -8.05
N ARG A 98 14.72 2.37 -7.86
CA ARG A 98 15.15 3.13 -6.68
C ARG A 98 14.74 4.60 -6.72
N LYS A 99 14.81 5.24 -7.89
CA LYS A 99 14.45 6.64 -8.11
C LYS A 99 13.75 6.81 -9.45
N PRO A 100 12.41 6.71 -9.46
CA PRO A 100 11.63 6.72 -10.71
C PRO A 100 11.78 7.97 -11.55
N ASN A 101 11.94 9.17 -10.95
CA ASN A 101 12.13 10.43 -11.65
C ASN A 101 12.94 11.44 -10.82
N LEU A 102 13.13 12.66 -11.35
CA LEU A 102 14.01 13.66 -10.74
C LEU A 102 13.38 14.40 -9.56
N TYR A 103 12.04 14.53 -9.55
CA TYR A 103 11.30 15.38 -8.60
C TYR A 103 10.53 14.61 -7.54
N GLN A 104 10.38 13.28 -7.65
CA GLN A 104 9.73 12.44 -6.66
C GLN A 104 10.71 11.45 -6.02
N THR A 105 10.51 11.18 -4.75
CA THR A 105 11.08 10.00 -4.10
C THR A 105 10.31 8.76 -4.55
N ARG A 106 10.84 7.57 -4.31
CA ARG A 106 10.14 6.31 -4.59
C ARG A 106 8.78 6.25 -3.87
N ILE A 107 8.73 6.67 -2.61
CA ILE A 107 7.48 6.70 -1.82
C ILE A 107 6.45 7.63 -2.48
N GLN A 108 6.81 8.86 -2.78
CA GLN A 108 5.91 9.82 -3.43
C GLN A 108 5.42 9.33 -4.80
N PHE A 109 6.25 8.60 -5.54
CA PHE A 109 5.88 8.03 -6.83
C PHE A 109 4.79 6.96 -6.67
N PHE A 110 4.98 5.98 -5.78
CA PHE A 110 3.98 4.93 -5.56
C PHE A 110 2.73 5.44 -4.84
N GLU A 111 2.83 6.44 -3.95
CA GLU A 111 1.66 7.15 -3.42
C GLU A 111 0.84 7.78 -4.53
N CYS A 112 1.48 8.51 -5.44
CA CYS A 112 0.80 9.14 -6.59
C CYS A 112 0.14 8.08 -7.50
N TRP A 113 0.83 6.95 -7.76
CA TRP A 113 0.27 5.83 -8.51
C TRP A 113 -0.99 5.27 -7.85
N MET A 114 -0.90 4.94 -6.56
CA MET A 114 -2.03 4.37 -5.82
C MET A 114 -3.19 5.35 -5.66
N ILE A 115 -2.91 6.61 -5.38
CA ILE A 115 -3.93 7.65 -5.28
C ILE A 115 -4.69 7.79 -6.60
N SER A 116 -3.98 7.84 -7.74
CA SER A 116 -4.60 7.88 -9.07
C SER A 116 -5.48 6.65 -9.31
N LYS A 117 -5.00 5.46 -8.99
CA LYS A 117 -5.75 4.20 -9.11
C LYS A 117 -7.00 4.19 -8.23
N LEU A 118 -6.89 4.60 -6.97
CA LEU A 118 -8.00 4.58 -6.03
C LEU A 118 -9.03 5.67 -6.30
N ILE A 119 -8.63 6.87 -6.77
CA ILE A 119 -9.56 7.97 -7.05
C ILE A 119 -10.22 7.83 -8.42
N ARG A 120 -9.44 7.45 -9.45
CA ARG A 120 -9.90 7.44 -10.86
C ARG A 120 -10.10 6.05 -11.42
N GLY A 121 -9.77 5.00 -10.66
CA GLY A 121 -9.80 3.63 -11.15
C GLY A 121 -8.66 3.28 -12.12
N ASN A 122 -7.85 4.26 -12.49
CA ASN A 122 -6.77 4.13 -13.47
C ASN A 122 -5.53 4.89 -13.02
N ALA A 123 -4.36 4.29 -13.19
CA ALA A 123 -3.09 4.97 -13.10
C ALA A 123 -2.31 4.76 -14.38
N TYR A 124 -1.79 5.84 -14.94
CA TYR A 124 -1.01 5.83 -16.17
C TYR A 124 0.41 6.27 -15.89
N VAL A 125 1.37 5.40 -16.20
CA VAL A 125 2.79 5.69 -16.00
C VAL A 125 3.49 5.76 -17.34
N LEU A 126 3.98 6.96 -17.69
CA LEU A 126 4.75 7.19 -18.91
C LEU A 126 6.19 6.76 -18.70
N LYS A 127 6.72 5.99 -19.63
CA LYS A 127 8.12 5.57 -19.69
C LYS A 127 8.95 6.55 -20.49
N GLN A 128 10.01 7.08 -19.91
CA GLN A 128 11.02 7.86 -20.64
C GLN A 128 12.25 7.00 -20.84
N ARG A 129 12.66 6.86 -22.13
CA ARG A 129 13.80 6.03 -22.51
C ARG A 129 15.00 6.87 -22.91
N ASP A 130 16.20 6.31 -22.76
CA ASP A 130 17.42 6.88 -23.34
C ASP A 130 17.57 6.51 -24.82
N GLY A 131 18.64 7.00 -25.46
CA GLY A 131 18.94 6.71 -26.87
C GLY A 131 19.20 5.23 -27.18
N ARG A 132 19.37 4.37 -26.17
CA ARG A 132 19.54 2.91 -26.28
C ARG A 132 18.24 2.16 -26.06
N GLY A 133 17.15 2.86 -25.77
CA GLY A 133 15.86 2.27 -25.49
C GLY A 133 15.64 1.82 -24.02
N VAL A 134 16.60 2.05 -23.13
CA VAL A 134 16.49 1.73 -21.71
C VAL A 134 15.59 2.74 -21.04
N VAL A 135 14.66 2.28 -20.19
CA VAL A 135 13.78 3.14 -19.39
C VAL A 135 14.59 3.77 -18.27
N THR A 136 14.74 5.09 -18.33
CA THR A 136 15.51 5.86 -17.35
C THR A 136 14.65 6.61 -16.36
N ARG A 137 13.37 6.86 -16.70
CA ARG A 137 12.41 7.54 -15.81
C ARG A 137 11.01 7.01 -16.02
N LEU A 138 10.23 7.08 -14.93
CA LEU A 138 8.81 6.78 -14.88
C LEU A 138 8.06 8.00 -14.34
N HIS A 139 6.96 8.37 -14.99
CA HIS A 139 6.14 9.52 -14.61
C HIS A 139 4.68 9.10 -14.47
N VAL A 140 4.11 9.22 -13.28
CA VAL A 140 2.67 9.06 -13.08
C VAL A 140 1.98 10.27 -13.68
N LEU A 141 1.11 10.03 -14.65
CA LEU A 141 0.33 11.08 -15.33
C LEU A 141 -1.00 11.31 -14.60
N ASP A 142 -1.51 12.53 -14.71
CA ASP A 142 -2.88 12.83 -14.29
C ASP A 142 -3.88 12.06 -15.17
N PRO A 143 -4.71 11.17 -14.63
CA PRO A 143 -5.66 10.38 -15.40
C PRO A 143 -6.65 11.22 -16.23
N ASP A 144 -6.97 12.45 -15.82
CA ASP A 144 -7.85 13.36 -16.57
C ASP A 144 -7.19 13.92 -17.84
N ARG A 145 -5.89 13.72 -17.98
CA ARG A 145 -5.09 14.13 -19.14
C ARG A 145 -4.72 12.99 -20.08
N VAL A 146 -5.17 11.77 -19.79
CA VAL A 146 -4.86 10.58 -20.59
C VAL A 146 -6.13 9.95 -21.13
N GLU A 147 -6.17 9.74 -22.44
CA GLU A 147 -7.28 9.07 -23.10
C GLU A 147 -6.80 7.83 -23.86
N PRO A 148 -7.28 6.62 -23.51
CA PRO A 148 -6.98 5.41 -24.26
C PRO A 148 -7.71 5.39 -25.61
N LEU A 149 -7.00 5.06 -26.65
CA LEU A 149 -7.47 5.00 -28.03
C LEU A 149 -7.20 3.62 -28.64
N ILE A 150 -8.11 3.13 -29.47
CA ILE A 150 -7.94 1.87 -30.19
C ILE A 150 -7.97 2.13 -31.69
N SER A 151 -7.00 1.58 -32.40
CA SER A 151 -6.98 1.59 -33.88
C SER A 151 -7.98 0.58 -34.44
N LYS A 152 -8.29 0.69 -35.73
CA LYS A 152 -9.14 -0.31 -36.43
C LYS A 152 -8.51 -1.72 -36.41
N ALA A 153 -7.21 -1.82 -36.32
CA ALA A 153 -6.47 -3.09 -36.21
C ALA A 153 -6.41 -3.65 -34.78
N GLY A 154 -7.05 -2.98 -33.78
CA GLY A 154 -7.03 -3.41 -32.38
C GLY A 154 -5.82 -2.94 -31.56
N ASN A 155 -4.88 -2.18 -32.16
CA ASN A 155 -3.71 -1.69 -31.43
C ASN A 155 -4.08 -0.56 -30.46
N LEU A 156 -3.51 -0.59 -29.26
CA LEU A 156 -3.72 0.39 -28.20
C LEU A 156 -2.78 1.58 -28.35
N PHE A 157 -3.31 2.76 -28.19
CA PHE A 157 -2.61 4.04 -28.12
C PHE A 157 -3.17 4.87 -26.99
N TYR A 158 -2.40 5.88 -26.54
CA TYR A 158 -2.85 6.84 -25.54
C TYR A 158 -2.66 8.24 -26.06
N ARG A 159 -3.70 9.07 -25.97
CA ARG A 159 -3.61 10.50 -26.17
C ARG A 159 -3.25 11.15 -24.85
N LEU A 160 -2.13 11.86 -24.82
CA LEU A 160 -1.63 12.59 -23.67
C LEU A 160 -1.81 14.08 -23.92
N LYS A 161 -2.47 14.78 -23.00
CA LYS A 161 -2.57 16.24 -23.02
C LYS A 161 -1.26 16.85 -22.53
N THR A 162 -1.11 18.17 -22.73
CA THR A 162 0.08 18.92 -22.34
C THR A 162 0.41 18.76 -20.86
N ASP A 163 1.68 18.49 -20.56
CA ASP A 163 2.23 18.44 -19.21
C ASP A 163 3.72 18.83 -19.26
N GLU A 164 4.02 20.07 -18.88
CA GLU A 164 5.37 20.60 -18.93
C GLU A 164 6.33 19.92 -17.96
N LEU A 165 5.83 19.46 -16.80
CA LEU A 165 6.63 18.76 -15.79
C LEU A 165 7.24 17.46 -16.34
N VAL A 166 6.48 16.76 -17.19
CA VAL A 166 6.89 15.52 -17.83
C VAL A 166 7.59 15.77 -19.17
N GLY A 167 7.60 17.02 -19.63
CA GLY A 167 8.19 17.42 -20.90
C GLY A 167 7.29 17.19 -22.12
N LEU A 168 5.98 17.26 -21.91
CA LEU A 168 4.95 17.19 -22.96
C LEU A 168 4.39 18.59 -23.24
N PRO A 169 5.03 19.42 -24.08
CA PRO A 169 4.58 20.79 -24.35
C PRO A 169 3.30 20.84 -25.19
N ASP A 170 3.02 19.79 -25.97
CA ASP A 170 1.87 19.65 -26.85
C ASP A 170 1.13 18.32 -26.59
N GLU A 171 -0.12 18.25 -27.06
CA GLU A 171 -0.86 17.00 -27.11
C GLU A 171 -0.12 15.98 -28.02
N VAL A 172 0.04 14.76 -27.52
CA VAL A 172 0.76 13.70 -28.25
C VAL A 172 0.02 12.36 -28.13
N ILE A 173 0.07 11.56 -29.20
CA ILE A 173 -0.42 10.19 -29.18
C ILE A 173 0.78 9.26 -29.10
N VAL A 174 0.80 8.41 -28.08
CA VAL A 174 1.86 7.43 -27.85
C VAL A 174 1.34 6.00 -28.00
N PRO A 175 2.17 5.05 -28.47
CA PRO A 175 1.79 3.64 -28.50
C PRO A 175 1.59 3.08 -27.09
N GLY A 176 0.70 2.08 -26.96
CA GLY A 176 0.39 1.46 -25.68
C GLY A 176 1.60 0.96 -24.90
N ARG A 177 2.62 0.48 -25.62
CA ARG A 177 3.87 0.01 -25.01
C ARG A 177 4.68 1.07 -24.25
N GLU A 178 4.40 2.37 -24.42
CA GLU A 178 5.10 3.46 -23.71
C GLU A 178 4.39 3.85 -22.41
N ILE A 179 3.21 3.30 -22.15
CA ILE A 179 2.43 3.55 -20.94
C ILE A 179 2.27 2.23 -20.17
N ILE A 180 2.60 2.26 -18.89
CA ILE A 180 2.15 1.24 -17.95
C ILE A 180 0.78 1.71 -17.46
N HIS A 181 -0.26 0.90 -17.71
CA HIS A 181 -1.63 1.24 -17.36
C HIS A 181 -2.16 0.28 -16.31
N ASP A 182 -2.24 0.74 -15.07
CA ASP A 182 -2.84 0.01 -13.94
C ASP A 182 -4.33 0.34 -13.84
N ARG A 183 -5.17 -0.68 -13.86
CA ARG A 183 -6.64 -0.59 -13.90
C ARG A 183 -7.24 -1.29 -12.69
N MET A 184 -8.12 -0.62 -11.99
CA MET A 184 -8.84 -1.17 -10.86
C MET A 184 -10.25 -1.58 -11.28
N ASN A 185 -10.66 -2.82 -10.98
CA ASN A 185 -12.03 -3.32 -11.21
C ASN A 185 -12.57 -2.96 -12.62
N PRO A 186 -12.04 -3.51 -13.72
CA PRO A 186 -12.49 -3.17 -15.07
C PRO A 186 -13.86 -3.81 -15.37
N LEU A 187 -14.96 -3.25 -14.79
CA LEU A 187 -16.31 -3.82 -14.82
C LEU A 187 -16.97 -3.75 -16.20
N TYR A 188 -16.67 -2.70 -16.97
CA TYR A 188 -17.38 -2.44 -18.23
C TYR A 188 -16.52 -2.63 -19.47
N HIS A 189 -15.24 -2.30 -19.37
CA HIS A 189 -14.31 -2.42 -20.48
C HIS A 189 -12.92 -2.77 -19.95
N PRO A 190 -12.20 -3.73 -20.57
CA PRO A 190 -10.90 -4.19 -20.06
C PRO A 190 -9.81 -3.12 -20.02
N LEU A 191 -9.96 -2.01 -20.75
CA LEU A 191 -9.03 -0.88 -20.76
C LEU A 191 -9.43 0.27 -19.83
N VAL A 192 -10.47 0.12 -19.04
CA VAL A 192 -10.93 1.20 -18.16
C VAL A 192 -11.30 0.64 -16.81
N GLY A 193 -10.56 1.06 -15.81
CA GLY A 193 -10.80 0.72 -14.42
C GLY A 193 -11.87 1.61 -13.79
N VAL A 194 -12.55 1.08 -12.78
CA VAL A 194 -13.58 1.76 -12.00
C VAL A 194 -13.08 1.95 -10.57
N SER A 195 -13.15 3.18 -10.08
CA SER A 195 -12.74 3.54 -8.72
C SER A 195 -13.71 2.98 -7.66
N PRO A 196 -13.23 2.60 -6.46
CA PRO A 196 -14.09 2.32 -5.31
C PRO A 196 -15.00 3.48 -4.92
N ILE A 197 -14.61 4.72 -5.21
CA ILE A 197 -15.42 5.93 -4.99
C ILE A 197 -16.80 5.80 -5.67
N TYR A 198 -16.86 5.12 -6.80
CA TYR A 198 -18.11 4.84 -7.50
C TYR A 198 -19.16 4.15 -6.61
N ALA A 199 -18.76 3.15 -5.85
CA ALA A 199 -19.67 2.44 -4.94
C ALA A 199 -19.83 3.15 -3.58
N ALA A 200 -18.79 3.82 -3.10
CA ALA A 200 -18.79 4.52 -1.83
C ALA A 200 -19.43 5.91 -1.88
N GLY A 201 -19.66 6.47 -3.07
CA GLY A 201 -19.99 7.89 -3.27
C GLY A 201 -21.24 8.34 -2.51
N LEU A 202 -22.32 7.56 -2.55
CA LEU A 202 -23.56 7.90 -1.86
C LEU A 202 -23.40 7.90 -0.34
N ALA A 203 -22.75 6.88 0.22
CA ALA A 203 -22.49 6.79 1.66
C ALA A 203 -21.57 7.93 2.14
N ALA A 204 -20.56 8.29 1.34
CA ALA A 204 -19.66 9.38 1.65
C ALA A 204 -20.38 10.75 1.66
N VAL A 205 -21.23 11.01 0.65
CA VAL A 205 -22.01 12.27 0.60
C VAL A 205 -23.00 12.32 1.75
N GLN A 206 -23.66 11.22 2.09
CA GLN A 206 -24.56 11.16 3.24
C GLN A 206 -23.79 11.48 4.54
N GLY A 207 -22.65 10.85 4.78
CA GLY A 207 -21.82 11.11 5.97
C GLY A 207 -21.35 12.55 6.02
N ARG A 208 -20.93 13.13 4.89
CA ARG A 208 -20.55 14.53 4.80
C ARG A 208 -21.73 15.47 5.14
N ARG A 209 -22.92 15.22 4.60
CA ARG A 209 -24.11 16.04 4.90
C ARG A 209 -24.46 16.02 6.38
N ILE A 210 -24.41 14.89 7.02
CA ILE A 210 -24.61 14.76 8.47
C ILE A 210 -23.59 15.63 9.23
N GLN A 211 -22.32 15.64 8.83
CA GLN A 211 -21.29 16.47 9.45
C GLN A 211 -21.56 17.97 9.21
N GLU A 212 -21.95 18.38 8.01
CA GLU A 212 -22.29 19.76 7.67
C GLU A 212 -23.50 20.26 8.48
N GLU A 213 -24.56 19.43 8.61
CA GLU A 213 -25.72 19.76 9.43
C GLU A 213 -25.37 19.87 10.90
N SER A 214 -24.58 18.94 11.43
CA SER A 214 -24.08 19.01 12.80
C SER A 214 -23.23 20.27 13.04
N ALA A 215 -22.31 20.59 12.14
CA ALA A 215 -21.49 21.80 12.23
C ALA A 215 -22.36 23.07 12.23
N THR A 216 -23.38 23.11 11.37
CA THR A 216 -24.32 24.24 11.30
C THR A 216 -25.15 24.37 12.58
N PHE A 217 -25.59 23.25 13.13
CA PHE A 217 -26.32 23.21 14.41
C PHE A 217 -25.49 23.80 15.55
N PHE A 218 -24.24 23.35 15.70
CA PHE A 218 -23.34 23.88 16.72
C PHE A 218 -22.95 25.35 16.47
N ALA A 219 -22.75 25.76 15.22
CA ALA A 219 -22.47 27.16 14.88
C ALA A 219 -23.62 28.10 15.23
N ASN A 220 -24.84 27.59 15.23
CA ASN A 220 -26.05 28.33 15.65
C ASN A 220 -26.30 28.25 17.20
N GLY A 221 -25.30 27.81 17.98
CA GLY A 221 -25.36 27.74 19.44
C GLY A 221 -26.12 26.56 19.98
N ALA A 222 -26.18 25.45 19.22
CA ALA A 222 -26.88 24.21 19.56
C ALA A 222 -28.38 24.43 19.88
N LYS A 223 -28.97 25.47 19.32
CA LYS A 223 -30.42 25.73 19.44
C LYS A 223 -31.09 25.24 18.17
N PRO A 224 -32.11 24.35 18.28
CA PRO A 224 -32.94 24.02 17.13
C PRO A 224 -33.64 25.26 16.62
N GLY A 225 -33.91 25.28 15.32
CA GLY A 225 -34.71 26.35 14.73
C GLY A 225 -36.06 26.40 15.40
N GLY A 226 -36.57 27.60 15.61
CA GLY A 226 -37.89 27.83 16.19
C GLY A 226 -38.79 28.64 15.26
N VAL A 227 -40.05 28.68 15.59
CA VAL A 227 -41.06 29.51 14.94
C VAL A 227 -41.35 30.70 15.82
N LEU A 228 -41.21 31.92 15.27
CA LEU A 228 -41.73 33.11 15.89
C LEU A 228 -43.20 33.26 15.49
N THR A 229 -44.11 33.16 16.44
CA THR A 229 -45.52 33.40 16.24
C THR A 229 -45.93 34.70 16.89
N SER A 230 -46.90 35.38 16.32
CA SER A 230 -47.48 36.59 16.88
C SER A 230 -49.00 36.37 16.94
N ASP A 231 -49.59 36.87 18.00
CA ASP A 231 -51.06 36.91 18.13
C ASP A 231 -51.68 38.07 17.29
N SER A 232 -50.84 38.99 16.76
CA SER A 232 -51.23 40.09 15.92
C SER A 232 -50.90 39.83 14.47
N GLU A 233 -51.67 40.43 13.52
CA GLU A 233 -51.40 40.34 12.11
C GLU A 233 -50.09 41.06 11.77
N ILE A 234 -49.14 40.37 11.13
CA ILE A 234 -47.82 40.90 10.76
C ILE A 234 -47.79 41.00 9.23
N ASP A 235 -47.44 42.20 8.73
CA ASP A 235 -47.25 42.38 7.28
C ASP A 235 -45.99 41.63 6.79
N ALA A 236 -45.98 41.25 5.51
CA ALA A 236 -44.86 40.54 4.89
C ALA A 236 -43.51 41.29 4.93
N ALA A 237 -43.57 42.66 4.97
CA ALA A 237 -42.36 43.46 5.13
C ALA A 237 -41.82 43.40 6.55
N ASP A 238 -42.68 43.49 7.55
CA ASP A 238 -42.29 43.39 8.96
C ASP A 238 -41.79 41.99 9.31
N ALA A 239 -42.38 40.95 8.76
CA ALA A 239 -41.91 39.56 8.92
C ALA A 239 -40.47 39.35 8.40
N LYS A 240 -40.13 39.97 7.26
CA LYS A 240 -38.76 39.97 6.73
C LYS A 240 -37.78 40.70 7.63
N GLN A 241 -38.20 41.86 8.14
CA GLN A 241 -37.39 42.68 9.05
C GLN A 241 -37.11 41.90 10.35
N ILE A 242 -38.15 41.38 10.99
CA ILE A 242 -38.05 40.56 12.22
C ILE A 242 -37.10 39.37 12.00
N LYS A 243 -37.22 38.67 10.86
CA LYS A 243 -36.31 37.57 10.51
C LYS A 243 -34.85 38.01 10.35
N ALA A 244 -34.62 39.16 9.73
CA ALA A 244 -33.27 39.71 9.54
C ALA A 244 -32.64 40.15 10.87
N ASP A 245 -33.42 40.85 11.70
CA ASP A 245 -33.00 41.31 13.02
C ASP A 245 -32.73 40.10 13.96
N TRP A 246 -33.61 39.09 13.94
CA TRP A 246 -33.42 37.85 14.67
C TRP A 246 -32.11 37.16 14.29
N LYS A 247 -31.85 37.03 12.98
CA LYS A 247 -30.62 36.42 12.47
C LYS A 247 -29.38 37.22 12.92
N THR A 248 -29.45 38.55 12.94
CA THR A 248 -28.32 39.38 13.36
C THR A 248 -28.07 39.34 14.86
N MET A 249 -29.15 39.28 15.66
CA MET A 249 -29.07 39.34 17.12
C MET A 249 -28.74 37.98 17.77
N PHE A 250 -29.08 36.87 17.14
CA PHE A 250 -29.04 35.54 17.78
C PHE A 250 -28.26 34.49 16.97
N SER A 251 -27.51 34.86 15.91
CA SER A 251 -26.65 33.94 15.18
C SER A 251 -25.16 34.31 15.23
N GLY A 252 -24.30 33.39 14.91
CA GLY A 252 -22.85 33.56 14.90
C GLY A 252 -22.30 33.88 16.32
N LYS A 253 -21.57 34.97 16.49
CA LYS A 253 -20.97 35.37 17.77
C LYS A 253 -22.00 35.75 18.83
N ASN A 254 -23.25 36.04 18.45
CA ASN A 254 -24.34 36.42 19.32
C ASN A 254 -25.26 35.24 19.69
N ALA A 255 -24.90 34.04 19.24
CA ALA A 255 -25.63 32.83 19.60
C ALA A 255 -25.59 32.62 21.12
N GLY A 256 -26.77 32.39 21.72
CA GLY A 256 -26.89 32.21 23.19
C GLY A 256 -27.30 33.45 23.97
N ASN A 257 -27.41 34.63 23.33
CA ASN A 257 -27.93 35.81 24.00
C ASN A 257 -29.41 35.64 24.37
N VAL A 258 -29.82 36.33 25.45
CA VAL A 258 -31.22 36.33 25.90
C VAL A 258 -32.05 37.16 24.93
N ALA A 259 -33.10 36.58 24.39
CA ALA A 259 -34.06 37.22 23.53
C ALA A 259 -35.13 37.96 24.38
N VAL A 260 -35.35 39.25 24.10
CA VAL A 260 -36.49 40.00 24.63
C VAL A 260 -37.49 40.11 23.49
N LEU A 261 -38.67 39.47 23.67
CA LEU A 261 -39.74 39.49 22.70
C LEU A 261 -40.75 40.56 23.09
N ALA A 262 -41.08 41.43 22.15
CA ALA A 262 -42.08 42.50 22.30
C ALA A 262 -43.29 42.20 21.40
N ASP A 263 -44.35 42.97 21.53
CA ASP A 263 -45.53 42.98 20.66
C ASP A 263 -46.22 41.62 20.44
N GLY A 264 -46.30 40.81 21.53
CA GLY A 264 -47.00 39.51 21.46
C GLY A 264 -46.26 38.42 20.68
N LEU A 265 -45.00 38.64 20.32
CA LEU A 265 -44.16 37.61 19.71
C LEU A 265 -43.89 36.50 20.70
N LYS A 266 -44.09 35.25 20.28
CA LYS A 266 -43.78 34.03 21.06
C LYS A 266 -42.79 33.21 20.28
N TYR A 267 -41.70 32.80 20.92
CA TYR A 267 -40.76 31.82 20.38
C TYR A 267 -41.19 30.42 20.78
N GLN A 268 -41.44 29.59 19.78
CA GLN A 268 -41.72 28.17 19.97
C GLN A 268 -40.59 27.36 19.39
N GLU A 269 -39.89 26.67 20.25
CA GLU A 269 -38.78 25.78 19.85
C GLU A 269 -39.36 24.56 19.12
N ILE A 270 -38.82 24.26 17.95
CA ILE A 270 -39.11 23.01 17.25
C ILE A 270 -38.27 21.95 17.91
N GLN A 271 -38.88 21.13 18.77
CA GLN A 271 -38.17 20.00 19.41
C GLN A 271 -37.83 18.93 18.39
N ILE A 272 -36.54 18.73 18.16
CA ILE A 272 -36.00 17.59 17.37
C ILE A 272 -35.39 16.61 18.39
N THR A 273 -36.25 15.84 19.06
CA THR A 273 -35.87 15.09 20.27
C THR A 273 -35.38 13.66 20.06
N ALA A 274 -35.36 13.10 18.84
CA ALA A 274 -34.90 11.72 18.60
C ALA A 274 -33.76 11.61 17.58
N HIS A 275 -33.22 12.72 17.10
CA HIS A 275 -32.36 12.74 15.92
C HIS A 275 -30.86 12.52 16.21
N ASP A 276 -30.38 12.96 17.36
CA ASP A 276 -28.92 13.05 17.58
C ASP A 276 -28.25 11.67 17.69
N SER A 277 -28.86 10.72 18.38
CA SER A 277 -28.32 9.35 18.46
C SER A 277 -28.38 8.63 17.12
N GLN A 278 -29.46 8.84 16.36
CA GLN A 278 -29.61 8.25 15.02
C GLN A 278 -28.63 8.84 14.03
N LEU A 279 -28.32 10.14 14.10
CA LEU A 279 -27.32 10.78 13.23
C LEU A 279 -25.91 10.23 13.50
N ILE A 280 -25.55 9.99 14.75
CA ILE A 280 -24.26 9.38 15.12
C ILE A 280 -24.18 7.95 14.56
N GLU A 281 -25.25 7.15 14.69
CA GLU A 281 -25.29 5.80 14.14
C GLU A 281 -25.22 5.79 12.61
N GLN A 282 -25.92 6.71 11.93
CA GLN A 282 -25.86 6.86 10.50
C GLN A 282 -24.47 7.30 10.02
N LEU A 283 -23.80 8.20 10.72
CA LEU A 283 -22.44 8.62 10.41
C LEU A 283 -21.46 7.46 10.55
N LYS A 284 -21.61 6.67 11.63
CA LYS A 284 -20.81 5.47 11.84
C LYS A 284 -21.06 4.44 10.73
N TRP A 285 -22.32 4.16 10.40
CA TRP A 285 -22.69 3.25 9.31
C TRP A 285 -22.13 3.72 7.96
N SER A 286 -22.25 5.02 7.64
CA SER A 286 -21.70 5.59 6.41
C SER A 286 -20.18 5.40 6.34
N SER A 287 -19.49 5.60 7.47
CA SER A 287 -18.03 5.41 7.56
C SER A 287 -17.63 3.94 7.43
N GLU A 288 -18.35 3.02 8.05
CA GLU A 288 -18.12 1.57 7.96
C GLU A 288 -18.39 1.06 6.54
N THR A 289 -19.43 1.58 5.87
CA THR A 289 -19.73 1.25 4.47
C THR A 289 -18.58 1.69 3.55
N VAL A 290 -18.05 2.90 3.74
CA VAL A 290 -16.87 3.36 2.99
C VAL A 290 -15.68 2.44 3.23
N CYS A 291 -15.37 2.10 4.48
CA CYS A 291 -14.28 1.19 4.82
C CYS A 291 -14.44 -0.18 4.13
N SER A 292 -15.65 -0.73 4.12
CA SER A 292 -15.96 -2.00 3.46
C SER A 292 -15.71 -1.96 1.96
N VAL A 293 -16.11 -0.87 1.27
CA VAL A 293 -15.90 -0.70 -0.18
C VAL A 293 -14.41 -0.62 -0.53
N PHE A 294 -13.59 0.01 0.32
CA PHE A 294 -12.13 0.08 0.15
C PHE A 294 -11.40 -1.16 0.65
N GLY A 295 -12.07 -2.10 1.33
CA GLY A 295 -11.45 -3.27 1.94
C GLY A 295 -10.55 -2.93 3.14
N VAL A 296 -10.76 -1.77 3.77
CA VAL A 296 -9.97 -1.30 4.92
C VAL A 296 -10.71 -1.61 6.21
N PRO A 297 -10.11 -2.29 7.19
CA PRO A 297 -10.71 -2.48 8.50
C PRO A 297 -11.02 -1.13 9.18
N SER A 298 -12.24 -0.96 9.68
CA SER A 298 -12.72 0.32 10.20
C SER A 298 -11.87 0.87 11.36
N TYR A 299 -11.33 0.01 12.22
CA TYR A 299 -10.44 0.44 13.31
C TYR A 299 -9.16 1.14 12.84
N LYS A 300 -8.62 0.78 11.65
CA LYS A 300 -7.41 1.43 11.08
C LYS A 300 -7.63 2.88 10.66
N VAL A 301 -8.88 3.24 10.42
CA VAL A 301 -9.27 4.61 10.08
C VAL A 301 -9.88 5.36 11.27
N GLY A 302 -9.88 4.73 12.45
CA GLY A 302 -10.41 5.34 13.69
C GLY A 302 -11.92 5.28 13.82
N VAL A 303 -12.59 4.37 13.08
CA VAL A 303 -14.04 4.13 13.14
C VAL A 303 -14.30 2.81 13.88
N GLY A 304 -15.24 2.82 14.83
CA GLY A 304 -15.62 1.64 15.58
C GLY A 304 -14.73 1.36 16.80
N THR A 305 -14.92 0.20 17.42
CA THR A 305 -14.18 -0.21 18.61
C THR A 305 -12.88 -0.91 18.18
N PRO A 306 -11.72 -0.51 18.74
CA PRO A 306 -10.47 -1.22 18.46
C PRO A 306 -10.58 -2.70 18.88
N PRO A 307 -10.03 -3.64 18.10
CA PRO A 307 -9.98 -5.04 18.47
C PRO A 307 -9.09 -5.25 19.71
N SER A 308 -9.27 -6.39 20.41
CA SER A 308 -8.34 -6.82 21.46
C SER A 308 -6.96 -7.12 20.87
N HIS A 309 -5.91 -7.02 21.68
CA HIS A 309 -4.53 -7.22 21.23
C HIS A 309 -4.31 -8.54 20.45
N ASP A 310 -4.91 -9.63 20.91
CA ASP A 310 -4.78 -10.94 20.29
C ASP A 310 -5.42 -11.02 18.88
N ASN A 311 -6.35 -10.13 18.57
CA ASN A 311 -7.04 -10.11 17.27
C ASN A 311 -6.41 -9.13 16.28
N VAL A 312 -5.55 -8.20 16.71
CA VAL A 312 -4.96 -7.17 15.83
C VAL A 312 -4.11 -7.82 14.76
N GLU A 313 -3.24 -8.77 15.11
CA GLU A 313 -2.36 -9.47 14.17
C GLU A 313 -3.15 -10.25 13.11
N ALA A 314 -4.21 -10.96 13.52
CA ALA A 314 -5.09 -11.67 12.59
C ALA A 314 -5.81 -10.71 11.63
N MET A 315 -6.28 -9.56 12.12
CA MET A 315 -6.95 -8.54 11.31
C MET A 315 -5.98 -7.82 10.38
N ASP A 316 -4.73 -7.61 10.80
CA ASP A 316 -3.70 -7.02 9.95
C ASP A 316 -3.29 -7.98 8.83
N THR A 317 -3.18 -9.27 9.13
CA THR A 317 -2.97 -10.33 8.13
C THR A 317 -4.13 -10.39 7.14
N GLN A 318 -5.37 -10.27 7.62
CA GLN A 318 -6.56 -10.22 6.78
C GLN A 318 -6.56 -8.98 5.87
N TYR A 319 -6.23 -7.80 6.41
CA TYR A 319 -6.11 -6.57 5.61
C TYR A 319 -5.05 -6.70 4.53
N TYR A 320 -3.89 -7.27 4.86
CA TYR A 320 -2.87 -7.57 3.86
C TYR A 320 -3.41 -8.50 2.77
N ALA A 321 -3.95 -9.66 3.14
CA ALA A 321 -4.35 -10.68 2.17
C ALA A 321 -5.55 -10.27 1.30
N GLN A 322 -6.51 -9.52 1.85
CA GLN A 322 -7.75 -9.17 1.14
C GLN A 322 -7.71 -7.81 0.44
N CYS A 323 -6.86 -6.87 0.90
CA CYS A 323 -6.79 -5.53 0.34
C CYS A 323 -5.45 -5.27 -0.36
N LEU A 324 -4.33 -5.42 0.34
CA LEU A 324 -3.04 -4.94 -0.16
C LEU A 324 -2.37 -5.89 -1.15
N GLN A 325 -2.44 -7.20 -0.94
CA GLN A 325 -1.73 -8.20 -1.75
C GLN A 325 -2.02 -8.04 -3.25
N THR A 326 -3.29 -7.88 -3.62
CA THR A 326 -3.66 -7.69 -5.02
C THR A 326 -3.02 -6.44 -5.64
N HIS A 327 -2.82 -5.37 -4.86
CA HIS A 327 -2.14 -4.17 -5.35
C HIS A 327 -0.65 -4.39 -5.56
N PHE A 328 0.01 -5.12 -4.67
CA PHE A 328 1.43 -5.47 -4.84
C PHE A 328 1.64 -6.32 -6.08
N GLU A 329 0.92 -7.44 -6.21
CA GLU A 329 0.98 -8.35 -7.35
C GLU A 329 0.73 -7.62 -8.69
N HIS A 330 -0.28 -6.73 -8.74
CA HIS A 330 -0.56 -5.95 -9.94
C HIS A 330 0.60 -5.02 -10.32
N ILE A 331 1.19 -4.32 -9.34
CA ILE A 331 2.29 -3.38 -9.61
C ILE A 331 3.54 -4.14 -10.05
N GLU A 332 3.85 -5.28 -9.41
CA GLU A 332 4.97 -6.14 -9.78
C GLU A 332 4.84 -6.62 -11.23
N LEU A 333 3.72 -7.26 -11.57
CA LEU A 333 3.44 -7.70 -12.94
C LEU A 333 3.50 -6.55 -13.96
N LEU A 334 2.94 -5.40 -13.63
CA LEU A 334 2.95 -4.23 -14.51
C LEU A 334 4.35 -3.62 -14.68
N LEU A 335 5.19 -3.68 -13.66
CA LEU A 335 6.59 -3.27 -13.76
C LEU A 335 7.39 -4.25 -14.61
N ASP A 336 7.22 -5.54 -14.40
CA ASP A 336 7.92 -6.59 -15.14
C ASP A 336 7.60 -6.52 -16.65
N GLU A 337 6.31 -6.48 -16.99
CA GLU A 337 5.86 -6.31 -18.38
C GLU A 337 6.24 -4.92 -18.95
N GLY A 338 5.99 -3.88 -18.16
CA GLY A 338 6.23 -2.50 -18.57
C GLY A 338 7.69 -2.18 -18.82
N LEU A 339 8.60 -2.71 -18.04
CA LEU A 339 10.04 -2.57 -18.22
C LEU A 339 10.61 -3.61 -19.19
N ALA A 340 9.79 -4.53 -19.70
CA ALA A 340 10.19 -5.63 -20.59
C ALA A 340 11.33 -6.47 -19.98
N MET A 341 11.13 -6.91 -18.74
CA MET A 341 12.12 -7.76 -18.05
C MET A 341 12.21 -9.13 -18.72
N PRO A 342 13.42 -9.68 -18.87
CA PRO A 342 13.60 -11.02 -19.42
C PRO A 342 13.05 -12.07 -18.45
N GLU A 343 12.76 -13.27 -18.98
CA GLU A 343 12.35 -14.42 -18.16
C GLU A 343 13.39 -14.72 -17.08
N GLY A 344 12.93 -15.00 -15.87
CA GLY A 344 13.80 -15.22 -14.70
C GLY A 344 14.27 -13.95 -14.00
N LEU A 345 13.83 -12.77 -14.43
CA LEU A 345 14.05 -11.50 -13.73
C LEU A 345 12.67 -10.87 -13.45
N GLY A 346 12.47 -10.35 -12.25
CA GLY A 346 11.22 -9.75 -11.85
C GLY A 346 11.38 -8.71 -10.76
N THR A 347 10.28 -8.07 -10.41
CA THR A 347 10.18 -7.16 -9.27
C THR A 347 9.39 -7.79 -8.15
N GLU A 348 9.75 -7.49 -6.91
CA GLU A 348 9.07 -7.98 -5.70
C GLU A 348 9.06 -6.88 -4.64
N PHE A 349 7.91 -6.65 -4.00
CA PHE A 349 7.85 -5.78 -2.83
C PHE A 349 8.47 -6.44 -1.61
N ASP A 350 9.26 -5.66 -0.86
CA ASP A 350 9.84 -6.08 0.42
C ASP A 350 8.77 -6.07 1.51
N LEU A 351 8.12 -7.19 1.71
CA LEU A 351 7.03 -7.32 2.67
C LEU A 351 7.51 -7.47 4.12
N ASP A 352 8.81 -7.68 4.34
CA ASP A 352 9.37 -7.88 5.67
C ASP A 352 9.07 -6.71 6.61
N ASP A 353 9.00 -5.48 6.07
CA ASP A 353 8.67 -4.28 6.84
C ASP A 353 7.17 -4.14 7.16
N LEU A 354 6.29 -4.69 6.33
CA LEU A 354 4.84 -4.66 6.53
C LEU A 354 4.38 -5.73 7.53
N LEU A 355 4.97 -6.91 7.43
CA LEU A 355 4.67 -8.08 8.24
C LEU A 355 5.58 -8.18 9.48
N ARG A 356 6.29 -7.09 9.81
CA ARG A 356 7.13 -7.09 11.01
C ARG A 356 6.28 -7.43 12.23
N LEU A 357 6.48 -8.67 12.66
CA LEU A 357 6.11 -9.14 13.98
C LEU A 357 6.79 -8.24 15.03
N ASP A 358 6.23 -8.17 16.21
CA ASP A 358 6.94 -7.57 17.32
C ASP A 358 8.30 -8.31 17.53
N SER A 359 9.24 -7.68 18.18
CA SER A 359 10.60 -8.26 18.35
C SER A 359 10.58 -9.64 19.04
N LYS A 360 9.56 -9.91 19.85
CA LYS A 360 9.39 -11.18 20.54
C LYS A 360 8.92 -12.26 19.57
N SER A 361 7.83 -11.99 18.82
CA SER A 361 7.29 -12.91 17.83
C SER A 361 8.31 -13.18 16.71
N GLN A 362 9.08 -12.17 16.30
CA GLN A 362 10.18 -12.36 15.34
C GLN A 362 11.25 -13.32 15.86
N MET A 363 11.66 -13.18 17.13
CA MET A 363 12.62 -14.09 17.75
C MET A 363 12.07 -15.50 17.89
N GLU A 364 10.80 -15.66 18.23
CA GLU A 364 10.16 -16.98 18.32
C GLU A 364 10.10 -17.69 16.94
N VAL A 365 9.80 -16.93 15.86
CA VAL A 365 9.79 -17.47 14.49
C VAL A 365 11.20 -17.89 14.09
N LEU A 366 12.23 -17.08 14.38
CA LEU A 366 13.61 -17.42 14.07
C LEU A 366 14.12 -18.61 14.91
N ASP A 367 13.68 -18.75 16.15
CA ASP A 367 14.01 -19.89 17.00
C ASP A 367 13.42 -21.21 16.43
N LYS A 368 12.16 -21.17 15.95
CA LYS A 368 11.50 -22.28 15.27
C LYS A 368 12.09 -22.59 13.88
N ALA A 369 12.78 -21.63 13.28
CA ALA A 369 13.47 -21.79 12.00
C ALA A 369 14.85 -22.47 12.14
N LYS A 370 15.34 -22.70 13.36
CA LYS A 370 16.57 -23.47 13.61
C LYS A 370 16.48 -24.83 12.91
N GLY A 371 17.57 -25.21 12.26
CA GLY A 371 17.61 -26.46 11.46
C GLY A 371 17.04 -26.34 10.03
N LYS A 372 16.36 -25.22 9.70
CA LYS A 372 15.87 -24.92 8.34
C LYS A 372 16.65 -23.77 7.72
N MET A 373 17.02 -22.78 8.52
CA MET A 373 17.80 -21.60 8.13
C MET A 373 19.18 -21.63 8.76
N THR A 374 20.17 -21.14 8.02
CA THR A 374 21.52 -20.92 8.56
C THR A 374 21.54 -19.77 9.57
N VAL A 375 22.55 -19.74 10.43
CA VAL A 375 22.72 -18.65 11.41
C VAL A 375 22.89 -17.31 10.70
N ASN A 376 23.62 -17.28 9.57
CA ASN A 376 23.83 -16.05 8.82
C ASN A 376 22.57 -15.54 8.12
N GLU A 377 21.69 -16.41 7.63
CA GLU A 377 20.37 -16.01 7.11
C GLU A 377 19.47 -15.43 8.19
N GLN A 378 19.46 -16.02 9.40
CA GLN A 378 18.72 -15.48 10.54
C GLN A 378 19.29 -14.11 10.97
N ARG A 379 20.63 -13.98 11.04
CA ARG A 379 21.31 -12.71 11.34
C ARG A 379 21.02 -11.64 10.31
N LYS A 380 20.98 -11.99 9.00
CA LYS A 380 20.62 -11.07 7.91
C LYS A 380 19.21 -10.53 8.09
N ARG A 381 18.24 -11.35 8.49
CA ARG A 381 16.86 -10.91 8.80
C ARG A 381 16.79 -9.93 9.98
N LEU A 382 17.69 -10.06 10.94
CA LEU A 382 17.84 -9.16 12.08
C LEU A 382 18.69 -7.91 11.78
N GLY A 383 19.20 -7.77 10.55
CA GLY A 383 20.12 -6.67 10.19
C GLY A 383 21.51 -6.79 10.82
N LEU A 384 21.90 -7.97 11.28
CA LEU A 384 23.21 -8.25 11.89
C LEU A 384 24.22 -8.73 10.85
N ARG A 385 25.50 -8.40 11.08
CA ARG A 385 26.58 -8.88 10.20
C ARG A 385 26.73 -10.40 10.26
N PRO A 386 27.09 -11.06 9.15
CA PRO A 386 27.38 -12.50 9.14
C PRO A 386 28.56 -12.80 10.08
N VAL A 387 28.63 -14.05 10.57
CA VAL A 387 29.72 -14.57 11.39
C VAL A 387 30.36 -15.75 10.69
N ASP A 388 31.64 -15.96 10.91
CA ASP A 388 32.38 -17.09 10.36
C ASP A 388 31.78 -18.40 10.85
N GLY A 389 31.61 -19.39 9.94
CA GLY A 389 30.95 -20.66 10.23
C GLY A 389 29.42 -20.60 10.34
N GLY A 390 28.79 -19.41 10.17
CA GLY A 390 27.35 -19.23 10.28
C GLY A 390 26.53 -19.65 9.04
N ASP A 391 27.18 -20.13 7.98
CA ASP A 391 26.51 -20.59 6.73
C ASP A 391 26.13 -22.07 6.76
N THR A 392 26.35 -22.74 7.90
CA THR A 392 25.99 -24.13 8.11
C THR A 392 24.67 -24.22 8.87
N VAL A 393 23.79 -25.13 8.45
CA VAL A 393 22.56 -25.46 9.18
C VAL A 393 22.93 -26.35 10.36
N TYR A 394 22.57 -25.92 11.56
CA TYR A 394 22.76 -26.72 12.78
C TYR A 394 21.47 -27.43 13.13
N LEU A 395 21.54 -28.74 13.27
CA LEU A 395 20.45 -29.60 13.76
C LEU A 395 20.79 -30.09 15.18
N GLN A 396 19.79 -30.42 15.95
CA GLN A 396 19.99 -31.09 17.22
C GLN A 396 20.50 -32.53 16.94
N GLU A 397 21.31 -33.08 17.86
CA GLU A 397 21.86 -34.44 17.73
C GLU A 397 20.74 -35.51 17.55
N GLN A 398 19.51 -35.19 17.95
CA GLN A 398 18.32 -36.03 17.82
C GLN A 398 17.71 -36.00 16.41
N ASP A 399 18.08 -35.03 15.57
CA ASP A 399 17.54 -34.87 14.22
C ASP A 399 18.38 -35.70 13.24
N HIS A 400 17.84 -36.83 12.84
CA HIS A 400 18.48 -37.72 11.87
C HIS A 400 17.85 -37.57 10.48
N SER A 401 18.66 -37.60 9.43
CA SER A 401 18.15 -37.66 8.06
C SER A 401 17.35 -38.96 7.82
N LEU A 402 16.36 -38.89 6.93
CA LEU A 402 15.59 -40.10 6.52
C LEU A 402 16.49 -41.23 6.06
N ALA A 403 17.59 -40.95 5.35
CA ALA A 403 18.58 -41.92 4.94
C ALA A 403 19.34 -42.54 6.12
N ALA A 404 19.65 -41.76 7.15
CA ALA A 404 20.26 -42.25 8.39
C ALA A 404 19.29 -43.12 9.18
N LEU A 405 18.03 -42.72 9.27
CA LEU A 405 16.96 -43.50 9.91
C LEU A 405 16.74 -44.82 9.17
N ALA A 406 16.65 -44.83 7.85
CA ALA A 406 16.51 -46.04 7.05
C ALA A 406 17.69 -47.00 7.25
N LYS A 407 18.95 -46.50 7.33
CA LYS A 407 20.13 -47.31 7.65
C LYS A 407 20.10 -47.84 9.08
N ARG A 408 19.56 -47.07 10.02
CA ARG A 408 19.38 -47.51 11.40
C ARG A 408 18.33 -48.62 11.49
N ASP A 409 17.19 -48.42 10.84
CA ASP A 409 16.06 -49.35 10.88
C ASP A 409 16.35 -50.67 10.12
N ALA A 410 17.32 -50.66 9.20
CA ALA A 410 17.84 -51.87 8.52
C ALA A 410 18.83 -52.67 9.36
N ARG A 411 19.19 -52.27 10.58
CA ARG A 411 20.04 -53.05 11.50
C ARG A 411 19.20 -54.08 12.25
N GLU A 412 19.84 -55.20 12.61
CA GLU A 412 19.20 -56.28 13.38
C GLU A 412 18.67 -55.79 14.75
N ASP A 413 19.30 -54.79 15.34
CA ASP A 413 18.82 -54.02 16.49
C ASP A 413 18.94 -52.50 16.21
N PRO A 414 17.87 -51.82 15.79
CA PRO A 414 17.86 -50.39 15.49
C PRO A 414 18.20 -49.49 16.67
N PHE A 415 18.02 -49.98 17.90
CA PHE A 415 18.23 -49.24 19.15
C PHE A 415 19.49 -49.66 19.92
N ALA A 416 20.27 -50.60 19.37
CA ALA A 416 21.57 -50.96 19.94
C ALA A 416 22.43 -49.71 20.09
N LYS A 417 22.85 -49.33 21.30
CA LYS A 417 23.89 -48.34 21.51
C LYS A 417 25.13 -48.82 20.75
N GLY A 418 25.57 -48.05 19.76
CA GLY A 418 26.81 -48.34 19.04
C GLY A 418 27.90 -48.68 20.05
N ALA A 419 28.69 -49.71 19.77
CA ALA A 419 29.82 -50.07 20.63
C ALA A 419 30.60 -48.78 20.91
N ALA A 420 30.87 -48.50 22.17
CA ALA A 420 31.74 -47.40 22.53
C ALA A 420 33.04 -47.51 21.71
N PRO A 421 33.58 -46.44 21.18
CA PRO A 421 34.87 -46.50 20.52
C PRO A 421 35.84 -47.20 21.44
N PRO A 422 36.71 -48.11 20.90
CA PRO A 422 37.64 -48.82 21.74
C PRO A 422 38.39 -47.77 22.60
N ALA A 423 38.45 -48.06 23.90
CA ALA A 423 39.19 -47.22 24.81
C ALA A 423 40.56 -46.98 24.21
N PRO A 424 41.10 -45.75 24.21
CA PRO A 424 42.45 -45.50 23.72
C PRO A 424 43.35 -46.50 24.45
N GLU A 425 44.19 -47.22 23.69
CA GLU A 425 45.22 -48.05 24.26
C GLU A 425 45.98 -47.25 25.30
N PRO A 426 46.27 -47.80 26.47
CA PRO A 426 47.02 -47.05 27.49
C PRO A 426 48.30 -46.57 26.83
N ALA A 427 48.47 -45.26 26.82
CA ALA A 427 49.71 -44.65 26.34
C ALA A 427 50.87 -45.33 27.07
N ASN A 428 51.78 -45.88 26.29
CA ASN A 428 52.96 -46.55 26.80
C ASN A 428 53.76 -45.46 27.56
N ASP A 429 53.72 -45.55 28.88
CA ASP A 429 54.21 -44.53 29.81
C ASP A 429 55.72 -44.68 29.95
N ASN A 430 56.44 -44.47 28.81
CA ASN A 430 57.90 -44.40 28.81
C ASN A 430 58.44 -42.96 28.91
N THR A 431 57.56 -41.99 29.11
CA THR A 431 57.98 -40.57 29.21
C THR A 431 58.48 -40.20 30.59
N ASP A 432 58.11 -40.93 31.64
CA ASP A 432 58.59 -40.66 33.01
C ASP A 432 60.03 -41.09 33.22
N ASP A 433 60.49 -42.19 32.61
CA ASP A 433 61.90 -42.62 32.71
C ASP A 433 62.89 -41.69 31.99
N GLU A 434 62.48 -41.13 30.86
CA GLU A 434 63.33 -40.13 30.15
C GLU A 434 63.35 -38.78 30.88
N ALA A 435 62.25 -38.35 31.48
CA ALA A 435 62.18 -37.12 32.28
C ALA A 435 62.99 -37.25 33.57
N GLU A 436 62.96 -38.43 34.22
CA GLU A 436 63.73 -38.69 35.40
C GLU A 436 65.28 -38.80 35.11
N ALA A 437 65.61 -39.41 33.97
CA ALA A 437 67.03 -39.43 33.51
C ALA A 437 67.55 -38.01 33.16
N GLN A 438 66.73 -37.17 32.52
CA GLN A 438 67.11 -35.78 32.22
C GLN A 438 67.23 -34.94 33.50
N ALA A 439 66.35 -35.14 34.45
CA ALA A 439 66.43 -34.42 35.74
C ALA A 439 67.64 -34.85 36.55
N LYS A 440 68.06 -36.11 36.57
CA LYS A 440 69.28 -36.62 37.20
C LYS A 440 70.52 -36.05 36.52
N ALA A 441 70.54 -36.03 35.19
CA ALA A 441 71.67 -35.45 34.43
C ALA A 441 71.86 -33.93 34.68
N ALA A 442 70.76 -33.20 34.80
CA ALA A 442 70.74 -31.80 35.11
C ALA A 442 71.30 -31.52 36.57
N LEU A 443 70.89 -32.37 37.51
CA LEU A 443 71.35 -32.27 38.91
C LEU A 443 72.83 -32.59 39.05
N GLU A 444 73.38 -33.60 38.29
CA GLU A 444 74.78 -33.88 38.25
C GLU A 444 75.58 -32.77 37.59
N ALA A 445 75.06 -32.09 36.57
CA ALA A 445 75.77 -30.93 35.95
C ALA A 445 75.80 -29.75 36.88
N ILE A 446 74.83 -29.51 37.72
CA ILE A 446 74.79 -28.45 38.72
C ILE A 446 75.81 -28.71 39.86
N THR A 447 75.89 -29.98 40.31
CA THR A 447 76.81 -30.34 41.38
C THR A 447 78.28 -30.35 40.95
N LYS A 448 78.59 -30.57 39.67
CA LYS A 448 80.00 -30.46 39.14
C LYS A 448 80.45 -29.03 38.81
N GLY A 449 79.56 -28.09 38.79
CA GLY A 449 79.85 -26.67 38.55
C GLY A 449 80.23 -25.86 39.80
N PHE A 450 80.17 -26.48 40.98
CA PHE A 450 80.51 -25.84 42.27
C PHE A 450 81.67 -26.53 43.02
N ALA A 451 82.61 -27.21 42.29
CA ALA A 451 83.86 -27.70 42.84
C ALA A 451 85.06 -26.99 42.22
#